data_d39bb8dd552360a0679b1e7b986ae07a
#
_entry.id   d39bb8dd552360a0679b1e7b986ae07a
#
_cell.length_a   1.000
_cell.length_b   1.000
_cell.length_c   1.000
_cell.angle_alpha   90.00
_cell.angle_beta   90.00
_cell.angle_gamma   90.00
#
_symmetry.space_group_name_H-M   'P 1'
#
loop_
_entity.id
_entity.type
_entity.pdbx_description
1 polymer ?
#
loop_
_entity_poly.entity_id
_entity_poly.type
_entity_poly.pdbx_seq_one_letter_code
_entity_poly.pdbx_strand_id
1 'polypeptide(L)'
;IMQAEGVEFRTNMDVGGAVDAAEILNSYDAIVLCCGAKKARDLNVPGRDAKGVYLAVDYLTSVTRSLLDSKFADGRAINAAGRNVLVIGGGDTGNDCQGTALRQGCTDLVALEMMPQPPKERAANNPWPEWPKVLKVDYGQIECLAKFGKDPRVYQTTVKEFLKDDAGNLTGAVISYLKPQRDPDTGRTSMVPTGEEFTYDCQLAFIAAGFVGCEDYVAEAFGVERNARGNVADHGFRTNVDKVFVCGDMRRGQSL
;
A
#
# COMPACT_ATOMS: atom_id res chain seq x y z
N ILE A 1 -23.41 -18.73 6.75
CA ILE A 1 -22.85 -19.85 7.52
C ILE A 1 -22.54 -19.37 8.93
N MET A 2 -21.58 -18.46 9.15
CA MET A 2 -21.16 -18.03 10.48
C MET A 2 -22.32 -17.55 11.38
N GLN A 3 -23.28 -16.78 10.87
CA GLN A 3 -24.48 -16.39 11.62
C GLN A 3 -25.34 -17.59 12.02
N ALA A 4 -25.47 -18.58 11.13
CA ALA A 4 -26.21 -19.81 11.44
C ALA A 4 -25.51 -20.67 12.51
N GLU A 5 -24.21 -20.48 12.72
CA GLU A 5 -23.41 -21.11 13.76
C GLU A 5 -23.37 -20.29 15.07
N GLY A 6 -24.15 -19.20 15.15
CA GLY A 6 -24.28 -18.39 16.35
C GLY A 6 -23.29 -17.22 16.43
N VAL A 7 -22.54 -16.90 15.37
CA VAL A 7 -21.66 -15.74 15.35
C VAL A 7 -22.48 -14.47 15.21
N GLU A 8 -22.32 -13.56 16.16
CA GLU A 8 -22.93 -12.23 16.14
C GLU A 8 -22.00 -11.22 15.46
N PHE A 9 -22.51 -10.51 14.44
CA PHE A 9 -21.79 -9.44 13.75
C PHE A 9 -22.30 -8.08 14.26
N ARG A 10 -21.40 -7.27 14.82
CA ARG A 10 -21.67 -5.89 15.24
C ARG A 10 -20.91 -4.95 14.33
N THR A 11 -21.59 -4.39 13.35
CA THR A 11 -21.03 -3.42 12.40
C THR A 11 -21.09 -1.99 12.96
N ASN A 12 -20.31 -1.08 12.35
CA ASN A 12 -20.18 0.32 12.79
C ASN A 12 -19.67 0.47 14.24
N MET A 13 -18.88 -0.49 14.71
CA MET A 13 -18.25 -0.50 16.01
C MET A 13 -16.75 -0.24 15.84
N ASP A 14 -16.34 1.00 16.02
CA ASP A 14 -14.93 1.40 15.98
C ASP A 14 -14.34 1.27 17.39
N VAL A 15 -13.82 0.08 17.69
CA VAL A 15 -13.25 -0.25 18.99
C VAL A 15 -11.87 0.37 19.15
N GLY A 16 -11.69 1.13 20.22
CA GLY A 16 -10.51 1.96 20.47
C GLY A 16 -10.66 3.40 19.96
N GLY A 17 -11.70 3.65 19.14
CA GLY A 17 -12.16 4.97 18.75
C GLY A 17 -13.46 5.33 19.48
N ALA A 18 -14.61 5.08 18.82
CA ALA A 18 -15.93 5.39 19.38
C ALA A 18 -16.40 4.41 20.47
N VAL A 19 -15.86 3.19 20.49
CA VAL A 19 -16.17 2.15 21.48
C VAL A 19 -14.95 1.94 22.36
N ASP A 20 -15.15 2.02 23.68
CA ASP A 20 -14.06 1.83 24.65
C ASP A 20 -13.57 0.37 24.64
N ALA A 21 -12.28 0.18 24.46
CA ALA A 21 -11.66 -1.13 24.54
C ALA A 21 -11.80 -1.78 25.92
N ALA A 22 -11.91 -0.99 27.00
CA ALA A 22 -12.14 -1.48 28.35
C ALA A 22 -13.51 -2.17 28.49
N GLU A 23 -14.55 -1.69 27.81
CA GLU A 23 -15.85 -2.35 27.77
C GLU A 23 -15.74 -3.74 27.13
N ILE A 24 -14.99 -3.85 26.04
CA ILE A 24 -14.75 -5.13 25.36
C ILE A 24 -13.95 -6.07 26.27
N LEU A 25 -12.88 -5.56 26.89
CA LEU A 25 -12.07 -6.32 27.84
C LEU A 25 -12.90 -6.88 29.00
N ASN A 26 -13.86 -6.14 29.50
CA ASN A 26 -14.70 -6.56 30.62
C ASN A 26 -15.85 -7.50 30.21
N SER A 27 -16.25 -7.46 28.94
CA SER A 27 -17.46 -8.18 28.47
C SER A 27 -17.18 -9.58 27.91
N TYR A 28 -15.90 -9.89 27.57
CA TYR A 28 -15.54 -11.14 26.89
C TYR A 28 -14.45 -11.89 27.63
N ASP A 29 -14.50 -13.24 27.58
CA ASP A 29 -13.51 -14.15 28.19
C ASP A 29 -12.19 -14.19 27.41
N ALA A 30 -12.24 -13.96 26.10
CA ALA A 30 -11.08 -13.89 25.23
C ALA A 30 -11.35 -12.93 24.08
N ILE A 31 -10.31 -12.23 23.63
CA ILE A 31 -10.35 -11.25 22.54
C ILE A 31 -9.27 -11.61 21.54
N VAL A 32 -9.61 -11.61 20.25
CA VAL A 32 -8.65 -11.82 19.17
C VAL A 32 -8.62 -10.56 18.31
N LEU A 33 -7.48 -9.87 18.30
CA LEU A 33 -7.25 -8.70 17.46
C LEU A 33 -6.83 -9.12 16.05
N CYS A 34 -7.68 -8.85 15.07
CA CYS A 34 -7.48 -9.19 13.65
C CYS A 34 -7.66 -7.96 12.75
N CYS A 35 -7.23 -6.77 13.21
CA CYS A 35 -7.55 -5.49 12.57
C CYS A 35 -6.68 -5.17 11.33
N GLY A 36 -5.79 -6.09 10.96
CA GLY A 36 -4.92 -5.94 9.80
C GLY A 36 -3.70 -5.04 10.04
N ALA A 37 -3.04 -4.65 8.95
CA ALA A 37 -1.90 -3.74 8.92
C ALA A 37 -2.21 -2.61 7.93
N LYS A 38 -2.94 -1.59 8.36
CA LYS A 38 -3.46 -0.52 7.49
C LYS A 38 -2.63 0.75 7.50
N LYS A 39 -1.63 0.87 8.39
CA LYS A 39 -0.78 2.06 8.45
C LYS A 39 0.09 2.10 7.19
N ALA A 40 -0.33 2.92 6.22
CA ALA A 40 0.37 3.03 4.95
C ALA A 40 1.77 3.63 5.14
N ARG A 41 2.74 3.13 4.36
CA ARG A 41 4.05 3.77 4.21
C ARG A 41 3.89 4.98 3.32
N ASP A 42 4.22 6.14 3.83
CA ASP A 42 4.22 7.40 3.09
C ASP A 42 5.63 7.78 2.63
N LEU A 43 5.72 8.77 1.74
CA LEU A 43 6.96 9.33 1.23
C LEU A 43 7.22 10.68 1.90
N ASN A 44 8.38 10.81 2.51
CA ASN A 44 8.83 12.08 3.07
C ASN A 44 9.70 12.82 2.04
N VAL A 45 9.06 13.41 1.03
CA VAL A 45 9.73 14.13 -0.06
C VAL A 45 9.08 15.51 -0.25
N PRO A 46 9.81 16.50 -0.78
CA PRO A 46 9.24 17.80 -1.12
C PRO A 46 8.01 17.68 -2.01
N GLY A 47 7.00 18.51 -1.79
CA GLY A 47 5.78 18.54 -2.58
C GLY A 47 4.79 17.39 -2.29
N ARG A 48 5.03 16.55 -1.25
CA ARG A 48 4.11 15.47 -0.86
C ARG A 48 2.69 15.96 -0.60
N ASP A 49 2.54 17.20 -0.18
CA ASP A 49 1.28 17.88 0.11
C ASP A 49 0.52 18.37 -1.14
N ALA A 50 1.03 18.12 -2.35
CA ALA A 50 0.38 18.54 -3.58
C ALA A 50 -1.02 17.90 -3.72
N LYS A 51 -1.99 18.71 -4.14
CA LYS A 51 -3.33 18.24 -4.51
C LYS A 51 -3.22 17.34 -5.74
N GLY A 52 -3.52 16.08 -5.57
CA GLY A 52 -3.34 15.04 -6.60
C GLY A 52 -2.41 13.91 -6.15
N VAL A 53 -1.73 14.06 -5.00
CA VAL A 53 -0.92 12.99 -4.40
C VAL A 53 -1.72 12.31 -3.28
N TYR A 54 -2.04 11.04 -3.47
CA TYR A 54 -2.86 10.24 -2.55
C TYR A 54 -2.17 8.94 -2.16
N LEU A 55 -2.50 8.40 -1.00
CA LEU A 55 -2.21 7.01 -0.70
C LEU A 55 -3.07 6.10 -1.61
N ALA A 56 -2.50 5.01 -2.07
CA ALA A 56 -3.19 4.08 -2.99
C ALA A 56 -4.51 3.56 -2.41
N VAL A 57 -4.54 3.26 -1.12
CA VAL A 57 -5.76 2.76 -0.45
C VAL A 57 -6.84 3.83 -0.40
N ASP A 58 -6.50 5.11 -0.22
CA ASP A 58 -7.48 6.20 -0.25
C ASP A 58 -8.11 6.33 -1.64
N TYR A 59 -7.29 6.24 -2.69
CA TYR A 59 -7.78 6.22 -4.07
C TYR A 59 -8.74 5.05 -4.31
N LEU A 60 -8.30 3.83 -4.09
CA LEU A 60 -9.10 2.62 -4.32
C LEU A 60 -10.37 2.60 -3.47
N THR A 61 -10.28 3.05 -2.21
CA THR A 61 -11.43 3.16 -1.31
C THR A 61 -12.43 4.20 -1.83
N SER A 62 -11.98 5.37 -2.27
CA SER A 62 -12.86 6.42 -2.80
C SER A 62 -13.65 5.94 -4.01
N VAL A 63 -12.97 5.23 -4.93
CA VAL A 63 -13.58 4.66 -6.13
C VAL A 63 -14.60 3.58 -5.79
N THR A 64 -14.21 2.63 -4.94
CA THR A 64 -15.08 1.51 -4.56
C THR A 64 -16.32 1.97 -3.80
N ARG A 65 -16.17 2.88 -2.83
CA ARG A 65 -17.31 3.43 -2.08
C ARG A 65 -18.27 4.20 -2.98
N SER A 66 -17.77 5.09 -3.83
CA SER A 66 -18.60 5.85 -4.76
C SER A 66 -19.36 4.92 -5.72
N LEU A 67 -18.73 3.84 -6.19
CA LEU A 67 -19.40 2.82 -7.00
C LEU A 67 -20.52 2.11 -6.23
N LEU A 68 -20.25 1.64 -5.02
CA LEU A 68 -21.20 0.85 -4.22
C LEU A 68 -22.36 1.69 -3.71
N ASP A 69 -22.07 2.89 -3.20
CA ASP A 69 -23.06 3.74 -2.55
C ASP A 69 -23.95 4.50 -3.54
N SER A 70 -23.41 4.90 -4.69
CA SER A 70 -24.10 5.82 -5.60
C SER A 70 -23.96 5.50 -7.08
N LYS A 71 -23.22 4.45 -7.46
CA LYS A 71 -22.81 4.17 -8.86
C LYS A 71 -22.14 5.38 -9.51
N PHE A 72 -21.24 6.04 -8.73
CA PHE A 72 -20.50 7.26 -9.08
C PHE A 72 -21.34 8.54 -9.17
N ALA A 73 -22.62 8.53 -8.80
CA ALA A 73 -23.46 9.72 -8.86
C ALA A 73 -23.10 10.80 -7.83
N ASP A 74 -22.38 10.42 -6.75
CA ASP A 74 -21.97 11.33 -5.68
C ASP A 74 -20.77 12.22 -6.03
N GLY A 75 -20.05 11.91 -7.12
CA GLY A 75 -18.87 12.64 -7.57
C GLY A 75 -17.67 12.62 -6.61
N ARG A 76 -17.65 11.71 -5.61
CA ARG A 76 -16.61 11.66 -4.57
C ARG A 76 -15.40 10.82 -4.97
N ALA A 77 -15.51 10.00 -6.02
CA ALA A 77 -14.39 9.19 -6.49
C ALA A 77 -13.26 10.09 -7.00
N ILE A 78 -12.03 9.79 -6.56
CA ILE A 78 -10.84 10.35 -7.19
C ILE A 78 -10.82 9.81 -8.62
N ASN A 79 -10.80 10.71 -9.61
CA ASN A 79 -11.01 10.37 -11.00
C ASN A 79 -9.75 10.62 -11.85
N ALA A 80 -9.28 9.58 -12.53
CA ALA A 80 -8.10 9.61 -13.39
C ALA A 80 -8.42 9.94 -14.86
N ALA A 81 -9.69 10.14 -15.23
CA ALA A 81 -10.07 10.42 -16.62
C ALA A 81 -9.35 11.65 -17.18
N GLY A 82 -8.72 11.49 -18.34
CA GLY A 82 -7.99 12.56 -19.03
C GLY A 82 -6.73 13.06 -18.32
N ARG A 83 -6.19 12.31 -17.36
CA ARG A 83 -4.99 12.66 -16.58
C ARG A 83 -3.87 11.68 -16.81
N ASN A 84 -2.63 12.16 -16.71
CA ASN A 84 -1.46 11.31 -16.57
C ASN A 84 -1.32 10.88 -15.11
N VAL A 85 -1.02 9.61 -14.90
CA VAL A 85 -1.00 8.97 -13.58
C VAL A 85 0.37 8.40 -13.27
N LEU A 86 0.88 8.71 -12.07
CA LEU A 86 2.09 8.12 -11.50
C LEU A 86 1.68 7.14 -10.39
N VAL A 87 2.11 5.89 -10.48
CA VAL A 87 1.95 4.89 -9.41
C VAL A 87 3.31 4.60 -8.79
N ILE A 88 3.42 4.67 -7.46
CA ILE A 88 4.70 4.48 -6.76
C ILE A 88 4.62 3.19 -5.96
N GLY A 89 5.24 2.14 -6.48
CA GLY A 89 5.26 0.78 -5.96
C GLY A 89 4.66 -0.24 -6.92
N GLY A 90 5.35 -1.36 -7.09
CA GLY A 90 5.04 -2.39 -8.10
C GLY A 90 4.28 -3.61 -7.56
N GLY A 91 3.82 -3.59 -6.31
CA GLY A 91 3.05 -4.69 -5.71
C GLY A 91 1.58 -4.71 -6.17
N ASP A 92 0.79 -5.63 -5.59
CA ASP A 92 -0.62 -5.84 -5.98
C ASP A 92 -1.47 -4.57 -5.84
N THR A 93 -1.29 -3.80 -4.76
CA THR A 93 -1.98 -2.51 -4.58
C THR A 93 -1.65 -1.51 -5.70
N GLY A 94 -0.39 -1.47 -6.14
CA GLY A 94 0.03 -0.65 -7.28
C GLY A 94 -0.62 -1.12 -8.58
N ASN A 95 -0.69 -2.43 -8.80
CA ASN A 95 -1.37 -3.02 -9.94
C ASN A 95 -2.87 -2.68 -9.97
N ASP A 96 -3.55 -2.72 -8.80
CA ASP A 96 -4.95 -2.31 -8.69
C ASP A 96 -5.16 -0.82 -9.02
N CYS A 97 -4.23 0.05 -8.60
CA CYS A 97 -4.25 1.47 -8.99
C CYS A 97 -4.10 1.64 -10.50
N GLN A 98 -3.20 0.87 -11.13
CA GLN A 98 -3.00 0.90 -12.59
C GLN A 98 -4.30 0.52 -13.32
N GLY A 99 -4.87 -0.65 -13.00
CA GLY A 99 -6.10 -1.13 -13.63
C GLY A 99 -7.28 -0.19 -13.40
N THR A 100 -7.42 0.36 -12.19
CA THR A 100 -8.49 1.31 -11.87
C THR A 100 -8.34 2.62 -12.66
N ALA A 101 -7.14 3.20 -12.73
CA ALA A 101 -6.89 4.43 -13.49
C ALA A 101 -7.12 4.25 -15.01
N LEU A 102 -6.73 3.08 -15.54
CA LEU A 102 -6.98 2.73 -16.94
C LEU A 102 -8.48 2.68 -17.27
N ARG A 103 -9.27 2.04 -16.41
CA ARG A 103 -10.73 1.91 -16.57
C ARG A 103 -11.44 3.24 -16.41
N GLN A 104 -10.88 4.17 -15.63
CA GLN A 104 -11.36 5.54 -15.55
C GLN A 104 -10.99 6.37 -16.78
N GLY A 105 -10.06 5.94 -17.63
CA GLY A 105 -9.67 6.64 -18.85
C GLY A 105 -8.49 7.59 -18.70
N CYS A 106 -7.48 7.23 -17.90
CA CYS A 106 -6.23 8.00 -17.86
C CYS A 106 -5.56 8.06 -19.24
N THR A 107 -4.79 9.13 -19.49
CA THR A 107 -4.17 9.41 -20.80
C THR A 107 -2.78 8.79 -20.93
N ASP A 108 -2.05 8.69 -19.85
CA ASP A 108 -0.78 7.94 -19.74
C ASP A 108 -0.61 7.42 -18.29
N LEU A 109 0.24 6.42 -18.12
CA LEU A 109 0.52 5.83 -16.84
C LEU A 109 1.97 5.35 -16.75
N VAL A 110 2.64 5.75 -15.67
CA VAL A 110 3.96 5.28 -15.27
C VAL A 110 3.89 4.67 -13.87
N ALA A 111 4.53 3.53 -13.68
CA ALA A 111 4.63 2.86 -12.38
C ALA A 111 6.10 2.73 -11.97
N LEU A 112 6.47 3.29 -10.82
CA LEU A 112 7.83 3.24 -10.30
C LEU A 112 8.03 1.98 -9.45
N GLU A 113 9.08 1.26 -9.76
CA GLU A 113 9.53 0.10 -8.99
C GLU A 113 10.94 0.35 -8.46
N MET A 114 11.08 0.33 -7.14
CA MET A 114 12.37 0.63 -6.50
C MET A 114 13.41 -0.44 -6.76
N MET A 115 13.00 -1.70 -6.84
CA MET A 115 13.88 -2.84 -7.04
C MET A 115 14.22 -3.06 -8.50
N PRO A 116 15.33 -3.77 -8.81
CA PRO A 116 15.64 -4.21 -10.18
C PRO A 116 14.52 -5.09 -10.76
N GLN A 117 14.39 -5.06 -12.07
CA GLN A 117 13.45 -5.95 -12.76
C GLN A 117 13.78 -7.42 -12.47
N PRO A 118 12.82 -8.21 -11.98
CA PRO A 118 13.04 -9.64 -11.80
C PRO A 118 13.33 -10.36 -13.10
N PRO A 119 14.09 -11.46 -13.07
CA PRO A 119 14.36 -12.26 -14.26
C PRO A 119 13.06 -12.89 -14.79
N LYS A 120 13.01 -13.20 -16.10
CA LYS A 120 11.85 -13.86 -16.72
C LYS A 120 11.72 -15.31 -16.27
N GLU A 121 12.84 -15.96 -15.97
CA GLU A 121 12.91 -17.36 -15.52
C GLU A 121 13.59 -17.46 -14.16
N ARG A 122 13.43 -18.58 -13.47
CA ARG A 122 14.07 -18.82 -12.18
C ARG A 122 15.60 -18.77 -12.31
N ALA A 123 16.22 -17.97 -11.47
CA ALA A 123 17.66 -17.96 -11.31
C ALA A 123 18.15 -19.22 -10.55
N ALA A 124 19.41 -19.59 -10.73
CA ALA A 124 20.01 -20.75 -10.06
C ALA A 124 19.98 -20.67 -8.53
N ASN A 125 19.98 -19.46 -7.97
CA ASN A 125 19.86 -19.20 -6.52
C ASN A 125 18.40 -19.11 -6.02
N ASN A 126 17.42 -19.48 -6.87
CA ASN A 126 16.01 -19.57 -6.49
C ASN A 126 15.41 -20.90 -7.00
N PRO A 127 15.93 -22.07 -6.53
CA PRO A 127 15.47 -23.37 -6.99
C PRO A 127 14.05 -23.70 -6.47
N TRP A 128 13.38 -24.64 -7.13
CA TRP A 128 12.19 -25.26 -6.56
C TRP A 128 12.57 -26.04 -5.26
N PRO A 129 11.76 -26.01 -4.18
CA PRO A 129 10.38 -25.54 -4.06
C PRO A 129 10.22 -24.08 -3.57
N GLU A 130 11.27 -23.27 -3.58
CA GLU A 130 11.15 -21.89 -3.17
C GLU A 130 10.12 -21.12 -4.03
N TRP A 131 9.53 -20.07 -3.44
CA TRP A 131 8.64 -19.17 -4.17
C TRP A 131 9.39 -18.55 -5.38
N PRO A 132 8.80 -18.54 -6.58
CA PRO A 132 9.50 -18.05 -7.77
C PRO A 132 9.71 -16.53 -7.71
N LYS A 133 10.97 -16.10 -7.72
CA LYS A 133 11.39 -14.69 -7.83
C LYS A 133 11.57 -14.32 -9.31
N VAL A 134 10.48 -14.32 -10.05
CA VAL A 134 10.44 -14.04 -11.49
C VAL A 134 9.53 -12.86 -11.80
N LEU A 135 9.73 -12.27 -12.98
CA LEU A 135 8.86 -11.21 -13.48
C LEU A 135 7.43 -11.71 -13.59
N LYS A 136 6.56 -11.14 -12.77
CA LYS A 136 5.12 -11.33 -12.86
C LYS A 136 4.52 -10.20 -13.69
N VAL A 137 3.56 -10.53 -14.52
CA VAL A 137 2.74 -9.56 -15.27
C VAL A 137 1.31 -9.84 -14.89
N ASP A 138 0.67 -8.87 -14.28
CA ASP A 138 -0.70 -8.98 -13.80
C ASP A 138 -1.63 -8.12 -14.67
N TYR A 139 -2.93 -8.15 -14.39
CA TYR A 139 -3.97 -7.56 -15.22
C TYR A 139 -3.74 -6.06 -15.51
N GLY A 140 -3.28 -5.26 -14.54
CA GLY A 140 -3.02 -3.82 -14.74
C GLY A 140 -1.91 -3.56 -15.75
N GLN A 141 -0.80 -4.33 -15.71
CA GLN A 141 0.27 -4.22 -16.71
C GLN A 141 -0.19 -4.71 -18.08
N ILE A 142 -0.99 -5.79 -18.13
CA ILE A 142 -1.55 -6.32 -19.39
C ILE A 142 -2.47 -5.29 -20.04
N GLU A 143 -3.36 -4.66 -19.25
CA GLU A 143 -4.26 -3.62 -19.71
C GLU A 143 -3.49 -2.36 -20.19
N CYS A 144 -2.41 -1.96 -19.46
CA CYS A 144 -1.52 -0.88 -19.88
C CYS A 144 -0.85 -1.18 -21.23
N LEU A 145 -0.31 -2.40 -21.38
CA LEU A 145 0.32 -2.84 -22.62
C LEU A 145 -0.68 -2.80 -23.78
N ALA A 146 -1.92 -3.27 -23.56
CA ALA A 146 -2.96 -3.26 -24.57
C ALA A 146 -3.38 -1.83 -24.99
N LYS A 147 -3.44 -0.90 -24.02
CA LYS A 147 -3.89 0.48 -24.27
C LYS A 147 -2.77 1.38 -24.78
N PHE A 148 -1.59 1.32 -24.21
CA PHE A 148 -0.49 2.26 -24.47
C PHE A 148 0.69 1.63 -25.26
N GLY A 149 0.66 0.33 -25.54
CA GLY A 149 1.73 -0.38 -26.26
C GLY A 149 3.01 -0.56 -25.45
N LYS A 150 3.02 -0.28 -24.13
CA LYS A 150 4.19 -0.35 -23.25
C LYS A 150 3.82 -0.90 -21.87
N ASP A 151 4.76 -1.61 -21.25
CA ASP A 151 4.71 -1.92 -19.81
C ASP A 151 4.91 -0.59 -19.04
N PRO A 152 4.04 -0.25 -18.08
CA PRO A 152 4.12 1.02 -17.38
C PRO A 152 5.27 1.10 -16.39
N ARG A 153 5.92 -0.02 -16.05
CA ARG A 153 6.90 -0.08 -14.96
C ARG A 153 8.25 0.45 -15.36
N VAL A 154 8.80 1.34 -14.53
CA VAL A 154 10.17 1.84 -14.60
C VAL A 154 10.89 1.35 -13.34
N TYR A 155 11.87 0.46 -13.53
CA TYR A 155 12.59 -0.19 -12.44
C TYR A 155 13.75 0.65 -11.92
N GLN A 156 14.16 0.37 -10.69
CA GLN A 156 15.24 1.06 -10.00
C GLN A 156 15.01 2.57 -9.96
N THR A 157 13.79 2.98 -9.60
CA THR A 157 13.39 4.39 -9.55
C THR A 157 12.61 4.71 -8.29
N THR A 158 12.68 5.97 -7.87
CA THR A 158 11.87 6.53 -6.78
C THR A 158 11.56 7.99 -7.05
N VAL A 159 10.52 8.51 -6.39
CA VAL A 159 10.23 9.95 -6.41
C VAL A 159 11.24 10.69 -5.55
N LYS A 160 11.85 11.74 -6.10
CA LYS A 160 12.69 12.71 -5.37
C LYS A 160 11.86 13.87 -4.83
N GLU A 161 10.97 14.42 -5.65
CA GLU A 161 10.06 15.49 -5.29
C GLU A 161 8.82 15.51 -6.19
N PHE A 162 7.72 16.07 -5.69
CA PHE A 162 6.53 16.38 -6.47
C PHE A 162 6.51 17.86 -6.84
N LEU A 163 6.16 18.17 -8.08
CA LEU A 163 6.07 19.52 -8.61
C LEU A 163 4.64 20.04 -8.49
N LYS A 164 4.50 21.30 -8.10
CA LYS A 164 3.20 21.95 -7.88
C LYS A 164 3.10 23.25 -8.67
N ASP A 165 1.88 23.59 -9.11
CA ASP A 165 1.56 24.94 -9.55
C ASP A 165 1.32 25.89 -8.35
N ASP A 166 1.09 27.17 -8.64
CA ASP A 166 0.82 28.21 -7.63
C ASP A 166 -0.47 27.95 -6.82
N ALA A 167 -1.40 27.16 -7.35
CA ALA A 167 -2.63 26.73 -6.67
C ALA A 167 -2.43 25.46 -5.82
N GLY A 168 -1.21 24.88 -5.85
CA GLY A 168 -0.83 23.67 -5.12
C GLY A 168 -1.28 22.38 -5.77
N ASN A 169 -1.68 22.39 -7.05
CA ASN A 169 -2.02 21.16 -7.77
C ASN A 169 -0.76 20.46 -8.28
N LEU A 170 -0.78 19.13 -8.27
CA LEU A 170 0.29 18.32 -8.84
C LEU A 170 0.41 18.57 -10.34
N THR A 171 1.61 18.90 -10.79
CA THR A 171 1.94 19.08 -12.22
C THR A 171 2.91 18.03 -12.74
N GLY A 172 3.67 17.39 -11.85
CA GLY A 172 4.62 16.36 -12.21
C GLY A 172 5.43 15.86 -11.02
N ALA A 173 6.39 14.99 -11.30
CA ALA A 173 7.34 14.50 -10.30
C ALA A 173 8.75 14.39 -10.89
N VAL A 174 9.77 14.74 -10.10
CA VAL A 174 11.17 14.42 -10.40
C VAL A 174 11.45 13.04 -9.85
N ILE A 175 11.96 12.17 -10.72
CA ILE A 175 12.19 10.76 -10.46
C ILE A 175 13.69 10.50 -10.54
N SER A 176 14.28 9.94 -9.50
CA SER A 176 15.68 9.54 -9.44
C SER A 176 15.86 8.07 -9.79
N TYR A 177 16.88 7.77 -10.60
CA TYR A 177 17.35 6.40 -10.77
C TYR A 177 18.13 5.93 -9.55
N LEU A 178 17.99 4.66 -9.23
CA LEU A 178 18.60 4.01 -8.08
C LEU A 178 19.57 2.91 -8.51
N LYS A 179 20.55 2.64 -7.67
CA LYS A 179 21.44 1.47 -7.78
C LYS A 179 21.56 0.76 -6.44
N PRO A 180 21.76 -0.56 -6.44
CA PRO A 180 22.01 -1.28 -5.20
C PRO A 180 23.41 -0.91 -4.66
N GLN A 181 23.48 -0.62 -3.37
CA GLN A 181 24.71 -0.40 -2.62
C GLN A 181 24.72 -1.32 -1.41
N ARG A 182 25.77 -2.14 -1.32
CA ARG A 182 25.96 -3.02 -0.17
C ARG A 182 26.75 -2.29 0.91
N ASP A 183 26.21 -2.27 2.11
CA ASP A 183 26.88 -1.76 3.29
C ASP A 183 27.99 -2.77 3.69
N PRO A 184 29.25 -2.33 3.80
CA PRO A 184 30.37 -3.22 4.10
C PRO A 184 30.32 -3.79 5.53
N ASP A 185 29.74 -3.06 6.48
CA ASP A 185 29.72 -3.43 7.90
C ASP A 185 28.57 -4.37 8.23
N THR A 186 27.38 -4.08 7.71
CA THR A 186 26.16 -4.84 8.00
C THR A 186 25.84 -5.90 6.93
N GLY A 187 26.47 -5.82 5.76
CA GLY A 187 26.18 -6.66 4.59
C GLY A 187 24.81 -6.42 3.96
N ARG A 188 24.05 -5.46 4.45
CA ARG A 188 22.72 -5.12 3.91
C ARG A 188 22.85 -4.36 2.60
N THR A 189 21.94 -4.65 1.67
CA THR A 189 21.84 -3.91 0.42
C THR A 189 20.72 -2.88 0.54
N SER A 190 21.04 -1.62 0.24
CA SER A 190 20.10 -0.51 0.10
C SER A 190 20.11 0.02 -1.32
N MET A 191 19.00 0.63 -1.74
CA MET A 191 18.92 1.33 -3.03
C MET A 191 19.27 2.79 -2.81
N VAL A 192 20.27 3.29 -3.54
CA VAL A 192 20.77 4.67 -3.43
C VAL A 192 20.67 5.41 -4.76
N PRO A 193 20.43 6.74 -4.76
CA PRO A 193 20.38 7.52 -6.00
C PRO A 193 21.68 7.39 -6.82
N THR A 194 21.55 7.30 -8.14
CA THR A 194 22.70 7.33 -9.06
C THR A 194 23.18 8.74 -9.37
N GLY A 195 22.33 9.74 -9.18
CA GLY A 195 22.47 11.12 -9.62
C GLY A 195 21.76 11.40 -10.95
N GLU A 196 21.31 10.38 -11.66
CA GLU A 196 20.50 10.52 -12.88
C GLU A 196 19.03 10.68 -12.50
N GLU A 197 18.33 11.59 -13.19
CA GLU A 197 16.95 11.98 -12.90
C GLU A 197 16.19 12.22 -14.20
N PHE A 198 14.87 12.09 -14.14
CA PHE A 198 13.95 12.54 -15.19
C PHE A 198 12.68 13.11 -14.57
N THR A 199 11.97 13.94 -15.32
CA THR A 199 10.68 14.48 -14.91
C THR A 199 9.57 13.77 -15.67
N TYR A 200 8.49 13.42 -14.94
CA TYR A 200 7.26 12.90 -15.51
C TYR A 200 6.10 13.84 -15.17
N ASP A 201 5.46 14.39 -16.21
CA ASP A 201 4.30 15.26 -16.05
C ASP A 201 3.07 14.43 -15.71
N CYS A 202 2.50 14.67 -14.53
CA CYS A 202 1.32 13.95 -14.04
C CYS A 202 0.44 14.85 -13.17
N GLN A 203 -0.85 14.58 -13.15
CA GLN A 203 -1.84 15.29 -12.35
C GLN A 203 -2.37 14.44 -11.19
N LEU A 204 -2.04 13.15 -11.20
CA LEU A 204 -2.32 12.23 -10.09
C LEU A 204 -1.11 11.36 -9.80
N ALA A 205 -0.85 11.15 -8.50
CA ALA A 205 0.16 10.21 -8.03
C ALA A 205 -0.43 9.35 -6.90
N PHE A 206 -0.23 8.03 -6.98
CA PHE A 206 -0.72 7.07 -6.00
C PHE A 206 0.45 6.37 -5.32
N ILE A 207 0.59 6.55 -4.01
CA ILE A 207 1.65 5.95 -3.20
C ILE A 207 1.19 4.57 -2.75
N ALA A 208 1.76 3.53 -3.38
CA ALA A 208 1.51 2.11 -3.12
C ALA A 208 2.76 1.42 -2.53
N ALA A 209 3.42 2.09 -1.57
CA ALA A 209 4.71 1.67 -1.02
C ALA A 209 4.59 0.62 0.12
N GLY A 210 3.43 -0.02 0.27
CA GLY A 210 3.14 -1.00 1.32
C GLY A 210 2.74 -0.36 2.65
N PHE A 211 2.80 -1.16 3.72
CA PHE A 211 2.34 -0.77 5.05
C PHE A 211 3.44 -0.95 6.09
N VAL A 212 3.31 -0.24 7.20
CA VAL A 212 4.30 -0.22 8.30
C VAL A 212 3.73 -0.75 9.63
N GLY A 213 2.71 -1.58 9.57
CA GLY A 213 2.10 -2.22 10.73
C GLY A 213 0.62 -1.90 10.90
N CYS A 214 0.08 -2.22 12.06
CA CYS A 214 -1.31 -1.91 12.42
C CYS A 214 -1.49 -0.43 12.75
N GLU A 215 -2.74 0.00 12.77
CA GLU A 215 -3.10 1.34 13.24
C GLU A 215 -2.80 1.48 14.73
N ASP A 216 -2.22 2.62 15.11
CA ASP A 216 -1.69 2.85 16.46
C ASP A 216 -2.80 2.82 17.52
N TYR A 217 -3.93 3.47 17.23
CA TYR A 217 -5.01 3.70 18.19
C TYR A 217 -5.64 2.41 18.74
N VAL A 218 -5.77 1.36 17.91
CA VAL A 218 -6.31 0.06 18.36
C VAL A 218 -5.34 -0.62 19.31
N ALA A 219 -4.04 -0.64 18.96
CA ALA A 219 -3.02 -1.25 19.80
C ALA A 219 -2.90 -0.51 21.15
N GLU A 220 -2.97 0.81 21.14
CA GLU A 220 -2.93 1.67 22.34
C GLU A 220 -4.17 1.48 23.21
N ALA A 221 -5.35 1.42 22.62
CA ALA A 221 -6.60 1.23 23.36
C ALA A 221 -6.66 -0.10 24.14
N PHE A 222 -6.08 -1.16 23.58
CA PHE A 222 -5.97 -2.46 24.27
C PHE A 222 -4.69 -2.59 25.11
N GLY A 223 -3.77 -1.62 25.08
CA GLY A 223 -2.49 -1.67 25.81
C GLY A 223 -1.55 -2.76 25.34
N VAL A 224 -1.67 -3.18 24.07
CA VAL A 224 -0.81 -4.22 23.51
C VAL A 224 0.51 -3.65 22.99
N GLU A 225 1.62 -4.34 23.27
CA GLU A 225 2.94 -3.96 22.82
C GLU A 225 3.13 -4.20 21.33
N ARG A 226 3.98 -3.37 20.70
CA ARG A 226 4.36 -3.50 19.30
C ARG A 226 5.84 -3.83 19.16
N ASN A 227 6.16 -4.64 18.16
CA ASN A 227 7.53 -4.95 17.78
C ASN A 227 8.16 -3.82 16.94
N ALA A 228 9.44 -3.92 16.63
CA ALA A 228 10.19 -2.94 15.83
C ALA A 228 9.65 -2.73 14.39
N ARG A 229 8.77 -3.62 13.91
CA ARG A 229 8.11 -3.50 12.60
C ARG A 229 6.75 -2.82 12.67
N GLY A 230 6.30 -2.38 13.85
CA GLY A 230 4.99 -1.77 14.07
C GLY A 230 3.82 -2.75 14.17
N ASN A 231 4.06 -4.06 14.14
CA ASN A 231 3.04 -5.07 14.35
C ASN A 231 2.88 -5.36 15.84
N VAL A 232 1.73 -5.88 16.26
CA VAL A 232 1.53 -6.30 17.65
C VAL A 232 2.50 -7.43 17.98
N ALA A 233 3.22 -7.26 19.10
CA ALA A 233 4.14 -8.27 19.61
C ALA A 233 3.37 -9.46 20.19
N ASP A 234 3.83 -10.68 19.91
CA ASP A 234 3.17 -11.88 20.41
C ASP A 234 4.16 -12.98 20.81
N HIS A 235 3.68 -13.87 21.68
CA HIS A 235 4.28 -15.16 21.93
C HIS A 235 3.21 -16.24 21.73
N GLY A 236 3.29 -16.97 20.61
CA GLY A 236 2.30 -17.99 20.26
C GLY A 236 0.86 -17.43 20.17
N PHE A 237 0.68 -16.30 19.50
CA PHE A 237 -0.56 -15.51 19.35
C PHE A 237 -1.03 -14.77 20.62
N ARG A 238 -0.42 -14.98 21.79
CA ARG A 238 -0.74 -14.24 23.01
C ARG A 238 -0.01 -12.91 23.02
N THR A 239 -0.71 -11.84 23.39
CA THR A 239 -0.11 -10.51 23.61
C THR A 239 0.41 -10.39 25.05
N ASN A 240 0.97 -9.23 25.40
CA ASN A 240 1.32 -8.90 26.78
C ASN A 240 0.11 -8.66 27.70
N VAL A 241 -1.10 -8.51 27.12
CA VAL A 241 -2.35 -8.29 27.87
C VAL A 241 -3.08 -9.62 28.01
N ASP A 242 -3.44 -9.97 29.25
CA ASP A 242 -4.18 -11.20 29.54
C ASP A 242 -5.46 -11.30 28.72
N LYS A 243 -5.81 -12.53 28.28
CA LYS A 243 -6.94 -12.88 27.42
C LYS A 243 -7.00 -12.16 26.05
N VAL A 244 -6.02 -11.33 25.69
CA VAL A 244 -5.92 -10.67 24.37
C VAL A 244 -4.93 -11.41 23.50
N PHE A 245 -5.42 -11.86 22.36
CA PHE A 245 -4.68 -12.57 21.33
C PHE A 245 -4.62 -11.72 20.06
N VAL A 246 -3.65 -12.00 19.20
CA VAL A 246 -3.50 -11.32 17.91
C VAL A 246 -3.24 -12.32 16.79
N CYS A 247 -3.85 -12.08 15.61
CA CYS A 247 -3.58 -12.89 14.42
C CYS A 247 -3.65 -12.08 13.13
N GLY A 248 -3.42 -12.75 11.99
CA GLY A 248 -3.42 -12.11 10.67
C GLY A 248 -2.31 -11.06 10.50
N ASP A 249 -2.58 -10.06 9.67
CA ASP A 249 -1.60 -9.02 9.33
C ASP A 249 -1.26 -8.11 10.51
N MET A 250 -2.16 -7.96 11.49
CA MET A 250 -1.87 -7.20 12.71
C MET A 250 -0.70 -7.80 13.50
N ARG A 251 -0.52 -9.13 13.42
CA ARG A 251 0.54 -9.89 14.07
C ARG A 251 1.82 -9.97 13.24
N ARG A 252 1.71 -10.32 11.97
CA ARG A 252 2.89 -10.65 11.14
C ARG A 252 3.24 -9.60 10.09
N GLY A 253 2.43 -8.57 9.98
CA GLY A 253 2.53 -7.57 8.93
C GLY A 253 1.78 -8.01 7.67
N GLN A 254 1.75 -7.11 6.70
CA GLN A 254 1.10 -7.36 5.42
C GLN A 254 1.59 -8.67 4.79
N SER A 255 0.65 -9.52 4.42
CA SER A 255 0.89 -10.77 3.69
C SER A 255 -0.21 -10.97 2.64
N LEU A 256 0.11 -11.75 1.64
CA LEU A 256 -0.83 -12.27 0.65
C LEU A 256 -1.30 -13.66 1.06
#